data_d9670aa265fabbaa0dbc1e6f6e709032
#
_entry.id   d9670aa265fabbaa0dbc1e6f6e709032
#
_cell.length_a   1.000
_cell.length_b   1.000
_cell.length_c   1.000
_cell.angle_alpha   90.00
_cell.angle_beta   90.00
_cell.angle_gamma   90.00
#
_symmetry.space_group_name_H-M   'P 1'
#
loop_
_entity.id
_entity.type
_entity.pdbx_description
1 polymer ?
#
loop_
_entity_poly.entity_id
_entity_poly.type
_entity_poly.pdbx_seq_one_letter_code
_entity_poly.pdbx_strand_id
1 'polypeptide(L)'
;FVSISFDETVNTEVFEKICLLVSPEAVSNISPVKVPFIRESEFLTHSVFNSFHNETAMLRYIRSLSDRDLALDRTMIPLGSCTMKLNATSEMEPITWPEIANLHPFAPSDQSRGIRMMIKQLEDWLIEITGYDAISLQPNAGSQGEFAGLLAINNYHASRGDTQRKICLIPSSAHGTNAASAVMAGMEVVVVNCDAEGNVDLVDLKSKVFDYSETLAALMVTYPSTHGVFEESISDICAMVHEAGGQVYVDGANLNALVGLAKPGKFGADVSHLNLHKTFCIPHGGGGPGVGPVAVRAHLAPYLPNHPLDSECGPASGPGPVSAAPFGSAAILPIPWMYIRMMGGRGLVEATS
;
A
#
# COMPACT_ATOMS: atom_id res chain seq x y z
N PHE A 1 -30.63 -22.93 7.65
CA PHE A 1 -30.12 -22.24 8.84
C PHE A 1 -29.42 -20.97 8.41
N VAL A 2 -29.63 -19.87 9.14
CA VAL A 2 -28.87 -18.63 9.00
C VAL A 2 -28.03 -18.50 10.26
N SER A 3 -26.72 -18.21 10.08
CA SER A 3 -25.79 -17.97 11.17
C SER A 3 -25.29 -16.53 11.04
N ILE A 4 -25.26 -15.83 12.16
CA ILE A 4 -24.74 -14.45 12.24
C ILE A 4 -23.65 -14.48 13.32
N SER A 5 -22.43 -14.12 12.93
CA SER A 5 -21.31 -13.96 13.85
C SER A 5 -21.25 -12.53 14.34
N PHE A 6 -20.97 -12.35 15.62
CA PHE A 6 -20.80 -11.07 16.27
C PHE A 6 -19.39 -10.96 16.79
N ASP A 7 -18.89 -9.75 16.85
CA ASP A 7 -17.65 -9.38 17.52
C ASP A 7 -17.93 -8.70 18.87
N GLU A 8 -16.88 -8.32 19.56
CA GLU A 8 -16.95 -7.68 20.90
C GLU A 8 -17.56 -6.27 20.88
N THR A 9 -17.78 -5.67 19.72
CA THR A 9 -18.39 -4.32 19.61
C THR A 9 -19.93 -4.38 19.66
N VAL A 10 -20.51 -5.56 19.47
CA VAL A 10 -21.95 -5.76 19.49
C VAL A 10 -22.47 -5.77 20.94
N ASN A 11 -23.18 -4.73 21.31
CA ASN A 11 -23.86 -4.65 22.60
C ASN A 11 -25.24 -5.33 22.61
N THR A 12 -25.83 -5.47 23.79
CA THR A 12 -27.13 -6.14 23.97
C THR A 12 -28.23 -5.50 23.13
N GLU A 13 -28.27 -4.18 22.99
CA GLU A 13 -29.28 -3.46 22.21
C GLU A 13 -29.21 -3.83 20.71
N VAL A 14 -28.00 -3.85 20.14
CA VAL A 14 -27.79 -4.26 18.74
C VAL A 14 -28.17 -5.71 18.54
N PHE A 15 -27.74 -6.58 19.45
CA PHE A 15 -28.07 -8.00 19.42
C PHE A 15 -29.60 -8.25 19.44
N GLU A 16 -30.32 -7.60 20.35
CA GLU A 16 -31.78 -7.70 20.46
C GLU A 16 -32.48 -7.20 19.19
N LYS A 17 -32.03 -6.08 18.60
CA LYS A 17 -32.55 -5.58 17.33
C LYS A 17 -32.38 -6.59 16.21
N ILE A 18 -31.23 -7.24 16.09
CA ILE A 18 -30.96 -8.26 15.07
C ILE A 18 -31.84 -9.50 15.32
N CYS A 19 -31.97 -9.94 16.57
CA CYS A 19 -32.86 -11.05 16.92
C CYS A 19 -34.31 -10.76 16.52
N LEU A 20 -34.82 -9.57 16.79
CA LEU A 20 -36.17 -9.14 16.42
C LEU A 20 -36.41 -9.11 14.91
N LEU A 21 -35.37 -8.79 14.11
CA LEU A 21 -35.47 -8.83 12.64
C LEU A 21 -35.57 -10.25 12.11
N VAL A 22 -34.93 -11.22 12.75
CA VAL A 22 -34.91 -12.62 12.32
C VAL A 22 -36.11 -13.39 12.85
N SER A 23 -36.44 -13.18 14.12
CA SER A 23 -37.60 -13.80 14.79
C SER A 23 -38.04 -12.98 15.99
N PRO A 24 -39.22 -12.36 15.96
CA PRO A 24 -39.74 -11.58 17.10
C PRO A 24 -39.87 -12.37 18.41
N GLU A 25 -39.94 -13.69 18.32
CA GLU A 25 -40.09 -14.56 19.48
C GLU A 25 -38.73 -15.03 20.03
N ALA A 26 -37.62 -14.78 19.32
CA ALA A 26 -36.29 -15.32 19.66
C ALA A 26 -35.70 -14.67 20.92
N VAL A 27 -36.01 -13.43 21.19
CA VAL A 27 -35.41 -12.65 22.31
C VAL A 27 -35.81 -13.19 23.68
N SER A 28 -36.98 -13.81 23.80
CA SER A 28 -37.51 -14.35 25.06
C SER A 28 -36.91 -15.73 25.47
N ASN A 29 -36.16 -16.38 24.58
CA ASN A 29 -35.67 -17.75 24.76
C ASN A 29 -34.15 -17.91 24.63
N ILE A 30 -33.38 -16.85 24.90
CA ILE A 30 -31.92 -16.95 24.86
C ILE A 30 -31.42 -17.73 26.09
N SER A 31 -31.10 -18.99 25.90
CA SER A 31 -30.47 -19.81 26.91
C SER A 31 -28.94 -19.65 26.79
N PRO A 32 -28.21 -19.49 27.91
CA PRO A 32 -26.76 -19.51 27.88
C PRO A 32 -26.25 -20.81 27.25
N VAL A 33 -25.54 -20.72 26.16
CA VAL A 33 -24.89 -21.90 25.57
C VAL A 33 -23.70 -22.25 26.45
N LYS A 34 -23.65 -23.51 26.90
CA LYS A 34 -22.47 -24.01 27.58
C LYS A 34 -21.33 -24.07 26.56
N VAL A 35 -20.36 -23.16 26.71
CA VAL A 35 -19.19 -23.12 25.84
C VAL A 35 -18.33 -24.34 26.14
N PRO A 36 -18.11 -25.26 25.18
CA PRO A 36 -17.19 -26.36 25.38
C PRO A 36 -15.75 -25.82 25.36
N PHE A 37 -14.84 -26.52 26.00
CA PHE A 37 -13.41 -26.19 26.01
C PHE A 37 -13.08 -24.82 26.63
N ILE A 38 -13.78 -24.46 27.71
CA ILE A 38 -13.39 -23.29 28.52
C ILE A 38 -11.98 -23.54 29.06
N ARG A 39 -11.15 -22.52 28.97
CA ARG A 39 -9.81 -22.55 29.56
C ARG A 39 -9.91 -22.75 31.08
N GLU A 40 -9.23 -23.76 31.60
CA GLU A 40 -9.09 -24.00 33.03
C GLU A 40 -7.70 -23.58 33.55
N SER A 41 -6.74 -23.40 32.65
CA SER A 41 -5.38 -22.97 33.00
C SER A 41 -5.30 -21.46 33.28
N GLU A 42 -4.46 -21.07 34.21
CA GLU A 42 -4.12 -19.68 34.44
C GLU A 42 -3.49 -19.07 33.18
N PHE A 43 -3.70 -17.78 32.97
CA PHE A 43 -3.10 -17.01 31.87
C PHE A 43 -2.73 -15.60 32.34
N LEU A 44 -1.84 -14.92 31.61
CA LEU A 44 -1.33 -13.60 31.96
C LEU A 44 -0.77 -13.53 33.39
N THR A 45 -0.07 -14.60 33.82
CA THR A 45 0.45 -14.76 35.17
C THR A 45 1.70 -13.90 35.44
N HIS A 46 2.35 -13.38 34.41
CA HIS A 46 3.50 -12.49 34.59
C HIS A 46 3.10 -11.20 35.28
N SER A 47 3.94 -10.73 36.22
CA SER A 47 3.67 -9.56 37.06
C SER A 47 3.35 -8.29 36.28
N VAL A 48 3.86 -8.12 35.07
CA VAL A 48 3.57 -6.95 34.24
C VAL A 48 2.08 -6.76 33.96
N PHE A 49 1.32 -7.83 33.84
CA PHE A 49 -0.12 -7.77 33.60
C PHE A 49 -0.93 -7.42 34.85
N ASN A 50 -0.27 -7.41 36.02
CA ASN A 50 -0.90 -7.21 37.31
C ASN A 50 -0.28 -6.06 38.13
N SER A 51 0.50 -5.18 37.49
CA SER A 51 1.24 -4.13 38.21
C SER A 51 0.83 -2.70 37.86
N PHE A 52 0.21 -2.46 36.69
CA PHE A 52 -0.05 -1.13 36.17
C PHE A 52 -1.56 -0.88 36.03
N HIS A 53 -2.25 -0.64 37.14
CA HIS A 53 -3.72 -0.56 37.21
C HIS A 53 -4.29 0.86 37.13
N ASN A 54 -3.45 1.88 36.92
CA ASN A 54 -3.91 3.25 36.74
C ASN A 54 -3.16 3.92 35.58
N GLU A 55 -3.77 4.96 35.02
CA GLU A 55 -3.26 5.66 33.85
C GLU A 55 -1.81 6.15 34.03
N THR A 56 -1.52 6.78 35.16
CA THR A 56 -0.16 7.31 35.43
C THR A 56 0.89 6.21 35.50
N ALA A 57 0.58 5.09 36.16
CA ALA A 57 1.50 3.96 36.27
C ALA A 57 1.73 3.32 34.89
N MET A 58 0.67 3.15 34.08
CA MET A 58 0.77 2.63 32.72
C MET A 58 1.59 3.56 31.82
N LEU A 59 1.33 4.88 31.88
CA LEU A 59 2.09 5.86 31.10
C LEU A 59 3.60 5.82 31.42
N ARG A 60 3.94 5.75 32.71
CA ARG A 60 5.35 5.64 33.14
C ARG A 60 5.98 4.32 32.68
N TYR A 61 5.22 3.23 32.73
CA TYR A 61 5.69 1.94 32.24
C TYR A 61 5.95 1.95 30.73
N ILE A 62 5.02 2.45 29.93
CA ILE A 62 5.18 2.62 28.48
C ILE A 62 6.40 3.49 28.18
N ARG A 63 6.58 4.62 28.90
CA ARG A 63 7.74 5.48 28.77
C ARG A 63 9.05 4.74 29.09
N SER A 64 9.07 3.96 30.16
CA SER A 64 10.25 3.17 30.51
C SER A 64 10.65 2.13 29.46
N LEU A 65 9.70 1.60 28.71
CA LEU A 65 9.95 0.71 27.59
C LEU A 65 10.50 1.49 26.39
N SER A 66 9.86 2.59 26.03
CA SER A 66 10.29 3.40 24.90
C SER A 66 11.68 4.00 25.09
N ASP A 67 12.11 4.27 26.32
CA ASP A 67 13.44 4.81 26.64
C ASP A 67 14.57 3.78 26.48
N ARG A 68 14.24 2.50 26.38
CA ARG A 68 15.22 1.41 26.17
C ARG A 68 15.52 1.16 24.69
N ASP A 69 14.77 1.75 23.80
CA ASP A 69 14.88 1.51 22.37
C ASP A 69 15.09 2.82 21.61
N LEU A 70 15.37 2.68 20.31
CA LEU A 70 15.48 3.81 19.41
C LEU A 70 14.12 4.50 19.26
N ALA A 71 14.12 5.82 19.29
CA ALA A 71 12.92 6.61 19.04
C ALA A 71 13.23 7.78 18.11
N LEU A 72 12.33 8.07 17.20
CA LEU A 72 12.49 9.06 16.14
C LEU A 72 12.69 10.50 16.67
N ASP A 73 12.18 10.78 17.87
CA ASP A 73 12.29 12.08 18.54
C ASP A 73 13.67 12.37 19.13
N ARG A 74 14.57 11.37 19.20
CA ARG A 74 15.90 11.51 19.84
C ARG A 74 17.03 10.77 19.15
N THR A 75 16.75 9.97 18.13
CA THR A 75 17.78 9.18 17.43
C THR A 75 17.51 9.14 15.93
N MET A 76 18.59 8.98 15.16
CA MET A 76 18.48 8.66 13.74
C MET A 76 18.31 7.15 13.56
N ILE A 77 17.43 6.76 12.63
CA ILE A 77 17.22 5.35 12.31
C ILE A 77 18.40 4.84 11.47
N PRO A 78 19.03 3.72 11.85
CA PRO A 78 20.18 3.16 11.13
C PRO A 78 19.80 2.40 9.84
N LEU A 79 18.55 2.48 9.38
CA LEU A 79 18.05 1.77 8.21
C LEU A 79 17.79 2.71 7.04
N GLY A 80 18.38 2.39 5.87
CA GLY A 80 18.27 3.22 4.68
C GLY A 80 16.93 3.13 3.94
N SER A 81 16.22 2.01 4.03
CA SER A 81 15.04 1.73 3.18
C SER A 81 13.70 2.15 3.76
N CYS A 82 13.59 2.31 5.05
CA CYS A 82 12.35 2.68 5.72
C CYS A 82 12.46 4.08 6.32
N THR A 83 11.96 5.07 5.60
CA THR A 83 11.90 6.43 6.13
C THR A 83 10.70 6.54 7.05
N MET A 84 10.90 6.28 8.31
CA MET A 84 9.89 6.53 9.33
C MET A 84 9.92 8.01 9.68
N LYS A 85 8.84 8.71 9.39
CA LYS A 85 8.69 10.12 9.74
C LYS A 85 8.07 10.28 11.12
N LEU A 86 8.40 11.37 11.80
CA LEU A 86 7.65 11.80 12.96
C LEU A 86 6.24 12.20 12.53
N ASN A 87 5.24 11.72 13.24
CA ASN A 87 3.85 11.99 12.96
C ASN A 87 3.32 13.02 13.94
N ALA A 88 2.63 14.03 13.44
CA ALA A 88 1.87 14.94 14.29
C ALA A 88 0.61 14.24 14.83
N THR A 89 0.26 14.50 16.08
CA THR A 89 -0.96 13.95 16.70
C THR A 89 -2.21 14.30 15.89
N SER A 90 -2.26 15.50 15.32
CA SER A 90 -3.39 15.96 14.49
C SER A 90 -3.55 15.17 13.18
N GLU A 91 -2.48 14.58 12.66
CA GLU A 91 -2.56 13.69 11.49
C GLU A 91 -3.15 12.33 11.85
N MET A 92 -2.92 11.89 13.09
CA MET A 92 -3.36 10.60 13.60
C MET A 92 -4.80 10.65 14.13
N GLU A 93 -5.25 11.80 14.61
CA GLU A 93 -6.54 11.96 15.28
C GLU A 93 -7.75 11.41 14.48
N PRO A 94 -7.85 11.63 13.16
CA PRO A 94 -9.01 11.17 12.38
C PRO A 94 -9.25 9.66 12.42
N ILE A 95 -8.24 8.83 12.65
CA ILE A 95 -8.43 7.38 12.74
C ILE A 95 -9.19 6.94 13.99
N THR A 96 -9.33 7.85 14.98
CA THR A 96 -10.07 7.59 16.23
C THR A 96 -11.53 8.03 16.16
N TRP A 97 -11.91 8.77 15.11
CA TRP A 97 -13.29 9.23 14.98
C TRP A 97 -14.23 8.05 14.71
N PRO A 98 -15.33 7.92 15.45
CA PRO A 98 -16.25 6.78 15.29
C PRO A 98 -16.75 6.56 13.88
N GLU A 99 -16.94 7.64 13.13
CA GLU A 99 -17.39 7.64 11.74
C GLU A 99 -16.40 6.98 10.79
N ILE A 100 -15.13 6.85 11.19
CA ILE A 100 -14.05 6.19 10.45
C ILE A 100 -13.72 4.85 11.11
N ALA A 101 -13.45 4.88 12.42
CA ALA A 101 -12.99 3.70 13.16
C ALA A 101 -13.99 2.54 13.17
N ASN A 102 -15.29 2.87 13.22
CA ASN A 102 -16.37 1.88 13.30
C ASN A 102 -17.01 1.54 11.95
N LEU A 103 -16.46 2.06 10.85
CA LEU A 103 -17.01 1.80 9.52
C LEU A 103 -16.50 0.47 8.99
N HIS A 104 -17.42 -0.45 8.69
CA HIS A 104 -17.05 -1.73 8.08
C HIS A 104 -16.56 -1.52 6.63
N PRO A 105 -15.50 -2.23 6.16
CA PRO A 105 -14.96 -2.08 4.80
C PRO A 105 -15.98 -2.34 3.68
N PHE A 106 -16.98 -3.15 3.92
CA PHE A 106 -18.06 -3.47 3.00
C PHE A 106 -19.38 -2.75 3.35
N ALA A 107 -19.32 -1.64 4.08
CA ALA A 107 -20.50 -0.81 4.27
C ALA A 107 -21.03 -0.34 2.90
N PRO A 108 -22.36 -0.32 2.69
CA PRO A 108 -22.97 0.16 1.45
C PRO A 108 -22.46 1.54 1.04
N SER A 109 -22.29 1.76 -0.27
CA SER A 109 -21.66 2.99 -0.78
C SER A 109 -22.43 4.27 -0.38
N ASP A 110 -23.74 4.19 -0.29
CA ASP A 110 -24.61 5.29 0.17
C ASP A 110 -24.44 5.61 1.67
N GLN A 111 -23.99 4.65 2.48
CA GLN A 111 -23.71 4.81 3.91
C GLN A 111 -22.25 5.18 4.20
N SER A 112 -21.39 5.09 3.21
CA SER A 112 -19.93 5.32 3.34
C SER A 112 -19.42 6.51 2.51
N ARG A 113 -20.29 7.44 2.12
CA ARG A 113 -19.96 8.57 1.23
C ARG A 113 -18.78 9.42 1.71
N GLY A 114 -18.70 9.69 3.01
CA GLY A 114 -17.63 10.53 3.59
C GLY A 114 -16.26 9.94 3.39
N ILE A 115 -16.07 8.67 3.74
CA ILE A 115 -14.81 7.96 3.57
C ILE A 115 -14.45 7.79 2.08
N ARG A 116 -15.43 7.51 1.21
CA ARG A 116 -15.22 7.40 -0.24
C ARG A 116 -14.79 8.73 -0.86
N MET A 117 -15.37 9.84 -0.41
CA MET A 117 -14.94 11.18 -0.84
C MET A 117 -13.50 11.49 -0.41
N MET A 118 -13.11 11.12 0.82
CA MET A 118 -11.76 11.26 1.32
C MET A 118 -10.77 10.41 0.50
N ILE A 119 -11.13 9.15 0.23
CA ILE A 119 -10.34 8.24 -0.61
C ILE A 119 -10.15 8.86 -2.00
N LYS A 120 -11.20 9.34 -2.63
CA LYS A 120 -11.13 9.96 -3.95
C LYS A 120 -10.23 11.20 -3.97
N GLN A 121 -10.31 12.04 -2.95
CA GLN A 121 -9.40 13.19 -2.82
C GLN A 121 -7.94 12.76 -2.68
N LEU A 122 -7.67 11.71 -1.90
CA LEU A 122 -6.33 11.17 -1.74
C LEU A 122 -5.81 10.61 -3.07
N GLU A 123 -6.64 9.89 -3.81
CA GLU A 123 -6.30 9.40 -5.17
C GLU A 123 -5.93 10.55 -6.09
N ASP A 124 -6.76 11.60 -6.16
CA ASP A 124 -6.54 12.76 -7.02
C ASP A 124 -5.22 13.48 -6.67
N TRP A 125 -4.91 13.64 -5.39
CA TRP A 125 -3.65 14.25 -4.96
C TRP A 125 -2.44 13.37 -5.28
N LEU A 126 -2.53 12.07 -5.10
CA LEU A 126 -1.44 11.15 -5.44
C LEU A 126 -1.21 11.10 -6.97
N ILE A 127 -2.27 11.16 -7.77
CA ILE A 127 -2.19 11.30 -9.23
C ILE A 127 -1.46 12.60 -9.60
N GLU A 128 -1.83 13.72 -8.99
CA GLU A 128 -1.17 15.02 -9.24
C GLU A 128 0.32 14.98 -8.82
N ILE A 129 0.63 14.39 -7.65
CA ILE A 129 2.00 14.29 -7.14
C ILE A 129 2.88 13.44 -8.06
N THR A 130 2.36 12.33 -8.56
CA THR A 130 3.13 11.34 -9.33
C THR A 130 3.09 11.55 -10.83
N GLY A 131 2.08 12.30 -11.33
CA GLY A 131 1.90 12.58 -12.75
C GLY A 131 1.35 11.41 -13.56
N TYR A 132 0.84 10.37 -12.92
CA TYR A 132 0.09 9.29 -13.53
C TYR A 132 -1.36 9.68 -13.85
N ASP A 133 -2.12 8.78 -14.48
CA ASP A 133 -3.49 9.04 -14.93
C ASP A 133 -4.55 8.33 -14.06
N ALA A 134 -4.16 7.24 -13.38
CA ALA A 134 -5.04 6.48 -12.49
C ALA A 134 -4.26 5.87 -11.34
N ILE A 135 -4.96 5.56 -10.24
CA ILE A 135 -4.37 4.93 -9.06
C ILE A 135 -5.39 4.01 -8.38
N SER A 136 -4.89 2.97 -7.72
CA SER A 136 -5.67 2.13 -6.81
C SER A 136 -5.05 2.15 -5.43
N LEU A 137 -5.85 2.40 -4.40
CA LEU A 137 -5.46 2.34 -2.99
C LEU A 137 -5.72 0.95 -2.37
N GLN A 138 -6.10 -0.03 -3.18
CA GLN A 138 -6.42 -1.37 -2.70
C GLN A 138 -5.22 -2.12 -2.13
N PRO A 139 -3.99 -2.07 -2.70
CA PRO A 139 -2.86 -2.80 -2.14
C PRO A 139 -2.52 -2.30 -0.73
N ASN A 140 -2.42 -3.21 0.24
CA ASN A 140 -2.16 -2.90 1.64
C ASN A 140 -0.68 -3.10 2.05
N ALA A 141 0.20 -3.27 1.08
CA ALA A 141 1.65 -3.33 1.26
C ALA A 141 2.36 -2.95 -0.04
N GLY A 142 3.63 -2.52 0.03
CA GLY A 142 4.43 -2.24 -1.16
C GLY A 142 4.53 -3.43 -2.10
N SER A 143 4.79 -4.63 -1.57
CA SER A 143 4.85 -5.86 -2.35
C SER A 143 3.52 -6.22 -3.04
N GLN A 144 2.37 -5.90 -2.43
CA GLN A 144 1.09 -6.03 -3.12
C GLN A 144 0.92 -5.00 -4.23
N GLY A 145 1.41 -3.78 -4.04
CA GLY A 145 1.46 -2.76 -5.09
C GLY A 145 2.36 -3.18 -6.24
N GLU A 146 3.54 -3.76 -5.95
CA GLU A 146 4.41 -4.35 -6.96
C GLU A 146 3.68 -5.42 -7.77
N PHE A 147 3.07 -6.37 -7.10
CA PHE A 147 2.31 -7.44 -7.72
C PHE A 147 1.15 -6.91 -8.57
N ALA A 148 0.37 -5.98 -8.05
CA ALA A 148 -0.75 -5.37 -8.77
C ALA A 148 -0.30 -4.64 -10.05
N GLY A 149 0.80 -3.90 -9.99
CA GLY A 149 1.36 -3.20 -11.14
C GLY A 149 1.88 -4.15 -12.22
N LEU A 150 2.55 -5.22 -11.82
CA LEU A 150 3.04 -6.25 -12.76
C LEU A 150 1.88 -7.06 -13.36
N LEU A 151 0.82 -7.33 -12.59
CA LEU A 151 -0.41 -7.92 -13.13
C LEU A 151 -1.08 -7.00 -14.16
N ALA A 152 -1.09 -5.68 -13.92
CA ALA A 152 -1.63 -4.73 -14.89
C ALA A 152 -0.85 -4.78 -16.21
N ILE A 153 0.49 -4.86 -16.15
CA ILE A 153 1.35 -5.03 -17.35
C ILE A 153 1.03 -6.35 -18.06
N ASN A 154 0.96 -7.46 -17.34
CA ASN A 154 0.65 -8.76 -17.93
C ASN A 154 -0.71 -8.78 -18.64
N ASN A 155 -1.74 -8.23 -17.98
CA ASN A 155 -3.08 -8.17 -18.55
C ASN A 155 -3.14 -7.24 -19.77
N TYR A 156 -2.38 -6.15 -19.76
CA TYR A 156 -2.23 -5.27 -20.91
C TYR A 156 -1.64 -6.04 -22.11
N HIS A 157 -0.52 -6.75 -21.95
CA HIS A 157 0.07 -7.56 -23.02
C HIS A 157 -0.88 -8.66 -23.48
N ALA A 158 -1.50 -9.39 -22.54
CA ALA A 158 -2.46 -10.45 -22.88
C ALA A 158 -3.66 -9.93 -23.68
N SER A 159 -4.20 -8.74 -23.35
CA SER A 159 -5.31 -8.13 -24.07
C SER A 159 -4.99 -7.76 -25.52
N ARG A 160 -3.70 -7.61 -25.84
CA ARG A 160 -3.19 -7.32 -27.17
C ARG A 160 -2.79 -8.59 -27.95
N GLY A 161 -2.90 -9.76 -27.32
CA GLY A 161 -2.44 -11.03 -27.88
C GLY A 161 -0.95 -11.32 -27.70
N ASP A 162 -0.22 -10.45 -26.98
CA ASP A 162 1.24 -10.52 -26.78
C ASP A 162 1.61 -11.45 -25.60
N THR A 163 1.03 -12.64 -25.53
CA THR A 163 1.18 -13.58 -24.40
C THR A 163 2.58 -14.15 -24.23
N GLN A 164 3.45 -14.00 -25.23
CA GLN A 164 4.87 -14.37 -25.20
C GLN A 164 5.72 -13.38 -24.38
N ARG A 165 5.25 -12.15 -24.13
CA ARG A 165 5.96 -11.14 -23.34
C ARG A 165 5.95 -11.50 -21.87
N LYS A 166 7.06 -12.09 -21.39
CA LYS A 166 7.21 -12.58 -20.01
C LYS A 166 8.53 -12.17 -19.36
N ILE A 167 9.45 -11.57 -20.11
CA ILE A 167 10.74 -11.14 -19.55
C ILE A 167 10.58 -9.83 -18.80
N CYS A 168 11.04 -9.81 -17.54
CA CYS A 168 11.18 -8.63 -16.71
C CYS A 168 12.67 -8.34 -16.48
N LEU A 169 13.16 -7.24 -17.06
CA LEU A 169 14.51 -6.77 -16.82
C LEU A 169 14.56 -6.09 -15.45
N ILE A 170 15.55 -6.40 -14.63
CA ILE A 170 15.70 -5.82 -13.28
C ILE A 170 17.16 -5.48 -13.04
N PRO A 171 17.52 -4.20 -12.76
CA PRO A 171 18.88 -3.84 -12.41
C PRO A 171 19.38 -4.56 -11.14
N SER A 172 20.67 -4.87 -11.10
CA SER A 172 21.31 -5.55 -9.96
C SER A 172 21.23 -4.74 -8.65
N SER A 173 20.98 -3.43 -8.74
CA SER A 173 20.75 -2.53 -7.60
C SER A 173 19.31 -2.59 -7.03
N ALA A 174 18.39 -3.32 -7.68
CA ALA A 174 16.99 -3.36 -7.28
C ALA A 174 16.79 -4.05 -5.92
N HIS A 175 15.72 -3.69 -5.23
CA HIS A 175 15.32 -4.37 -4.01
C HIS A 175 14.93 -5.82 -4.32
N GLY A 176 15.24 -6.75 -3.41
CA GLY A 176 14.97 -8.19 -3.61
C GLY A 176 13.49 -8.53 -3.82
N THR A 177 12.56 -7.71 -3.32
CA THR A 177 11.12 -7.89 -3.55
C THR A 177 10.71 -7.71 -5.01
N ASN A 178 11.45 -6.91 -5.78
CA ASN A 178 11.12 -6.68 -7.20
C ASN A 178 11.18 -7.99 -7.99
N ALA A 179 12.26 -8.75 -7.83
CA ALA A 179 12.39 -10.05 -8.47
C ALA A 179 11.34 -11.07 -8.00
N ALA A 180 11.04 -11.08 -6.69
CA ALA A 180 10.02 -11.96 -6.13
C ALA A 180 8.63 -11.64 -6.68
N SER A 181 8.27 -10.37 -6.77
CA SER A 181 6.98 -9.91 -7.31
C SER A 181 6.86 -10.22 -8.81
N ALA A 182 7.94 -10.08 -9.59
CA ALA A 182 7.96 -10.44 -11.01
C ALA A 182 7.69 -11.95 -11.21
N VAL A 183 8.36 -12.80 -10.43
CA VAL A 183 8.14 -14.26 -10.48
C VAL A 183 6.70 -14.61 -10.05
N MET A 184 6.17 -13.98 -9.01
CA MET A 184 4.76 -14.17 -8.57
C MET A 184 3.77 -13.78 -9.68
N ALA A 185 4.07 -12.74 -10.46
CA ALA A 185 3.26 -12.33 -11.59
C ALA A 185 3.43 -13.23 -12.82
N GLY A 186 4.27 -14.27 -12.75
CA GLY A 186 4.51 -15.20 -13.84
C GLY A 186 5.52 -14.71 -14.89
N MET A 187 6.34 -13.72 -14.53
CA MET A 187 7.42 -13.22 -15.37
C MET A 187 8.75 -13.94 -15.08
N GLU A 188 9.63 -13.97 -16.08
CA GLU A 188 11.00 -14.45 -15.98
C GLU A 188 11.94 -13.26 -15.78
N VAL A 189 12.76 -13.32 -14.75
CA VAL A 189 13.67 -12.23 -14.38
C VAL A 189 14.99 -12.34 -15.11
N VAL A 190 15.40 -11.28 -15.76
CA VAL A 190 16.73 -11.10 -16.36
C VAL A 190 17.40 -9.90 -15.70
N VAL A 191 18.55 -10.14 -15.08
CA VAL A 191 19.28 -9.09 -14.36
C VAL A 191 20.05 -8.21 -15.33
N VAL A 192 19.94 -6.89 -15.16
CA VAL A 192 20.75 -5.88 -15.85
C VAL A 192 21.84 -5.41 -14.90
N ASN A 193 23.06 -5.31 -15.38
CA ASN A 193 24.20 -4.83 -14.57
C ASN A 193 24.08 -3.34 -14.24
N CYS A 194 24.77 -2.93 -13.17
CA CYS A 194 25.02 -1.53 -12.88
C CYS A 194 26.50 -1.23 -13.21
N ASP A 195 26.78 0.04 -13.55
CA ASP A 195 28.12 0.54 -13.74
C ASP A 195 28.87 0.78 -12.39
N ALA A 196 30.09 1.27 -12.45
CA ALA A 196 30.91 1.51 -11.27
C ALA A 196 30.38 2.66 -10.39
N GLU A 197 29.61 3.55 -10.96
CA GLU A 197 28.95 4.68 -10.29
C GLU A 197 27.59 4.30 -9.71
N GLY A 198 27.09 3.09 -10.00
CA GLY A 198 25.81 2.58 -9.50
C GLY A 198 24.60 2.92 -10.36
N ASN A 199 24.80 3.47 -11.57
CA ASN A 199 23.73 3.64 -12.56
C ASN A 199 23.45 2.33 -13.29
N VAL A 200 22.35 2.28 -14.00
CA VAL A 200 22.05 1.17 -14.92
C VAL A 200 23.08 1.17 -16.06
N ASP A 201 23.76 0.03 -16.28
CA ASP A 201 24.66 -0.12 -17.41
C ASP A 201 23.87 -0.10 -18.72
N LEU A 202 23.94 1.02 -19.43
CA LEU A 202 23.20 1.22 -20.67
C LEU A 202 23.62 0.29 -21.81
N VAL A 203 24.89 -0.18 -21.82
CA VAL A 203 25.39 -1.13 -22.83
C VAL A 203 24.76 -2.49 -22.60
N ASP A 204 24.77 -2.96 -21.35
CA ASP A 204 24.16 -4.23 -20.97
C ASP A 204 22.64 -4.18 -21.15
N LEU A 205 21.98 -3.08 -20.73
CA LEU A 205 20.55 -2.88 -20.94
C LEU A 205 20.18 -2.96 -22.42
N LYS A 206 20.89 -2.23 -23.29
CA LYS A 206 20.63 -2.21 -24.74
C LYS A 206 20.77 -3.57 -25.35
N SER A 207 21.80 -4.34 -24.96
CA SER A 207 21.98 -5.73 -25.44
C SER A 207 20.80 -6.60 -25.04
N LYS A 208 20.37 -6.53 -23.77
CA LYS A 208 19.23 -7.34 -23.27
C LYS A 208 17.91 -6.95 -23.87
N VAL A 209 17.64 -5.65 -24.05
CA VAL A 209 16.45 -5.17 -24.75
C VAL A 209 16.40 -5.69 -26.18
N PHE A 210 17.54 -5.71 -26.87
CA PHE A 210 17.62 -6.27 -28.20
C PHE A 210 17.38 -7.79 -28.22
N ASP A 211 18.07 -8.55 -27.35
CA ASP A 211 17.99 -10.00 -27.26
C ASP A 211 16.58 -10.50 -26.93
N TYR A 212 15.85 -9.73 -26.10
CA TYR A 212 14.50 -10.08 -25.62
C TYR A 212 13.39 -9.23 -26.24
N SER A 213 13.63 -8.50 -27.32
CA SER A 213 12.68 -7.54 -27.91
C SER A 213 11.27 -8.09 -28.13
N GLU A 214 11.15 -9.35 -28.57
CA GLU A 214 9.87 -10.02 -28.80
C GLU A 214 9.19 -10.53 -27.54
N THR A 215 9.93 -10.71 -26.44
CA THR A 215 9.46 -11.33 -25.19
C THR A 215 9.53 -10.38 -24.00
N LEU A 216 10.04 -9.18 -24.18
CA LEU A 216 10.17 -8.16 -23.13
C LEU A 216 8.79 -7.68 -22.69
N ALA A 217 8.44 -7.98 -21.44
CA ALA A 217 7.20 -7.49 -20.80
C ALA A 217 7.44 -6.17 -20.08
N ALA A 218 8.50 -6.11 -19.28
CA ALA A 218 8.76 -4.95 -18.43
C ALA A 218 10.25 -4.76 -18.13
N LEU A 219 10.62 -3.52 -17.83
CA LEU A 219 11.78 -3.16 -17.01
C LEU A 219 11.27 -2.69 -15.65
N MET A 220 11.82 -3.20 -14.55
CA MET A 220 11.48 -2.75 -13.20
C MET A 220 12.70 -2.08 -12.56
N VAL A 221 12.66 -0.77 -12.42
CA VAL A 221 13.77 0.07 -11.94
C VAL A 221 13.35 0.87 -10.71
N THR A 222 14.28 1.10 -9.80
CA THR A 222 14.08 1.97 -8.61
C THR A 222 14.64 3.36 -8.90
N TYR A 223 13.87 4.41 -8.59
CA TYR A 223 14.31 5.79 -8.84
C TYR A 223 13.93 6.73 -7.67
N PRO A 224 14.89 7.40 -7.01
CA PRO A 224 16.34 7.13 -7.08
C PRO A 224 16.68 5.67 -6.73
N SER A 225 17.84 5.18 -7.20
CA SER A 225 18.23 3.78 -6.97
C SER A 225 18.48 3.50 -5.48
N THR A 226 18.58 2.20 -5.12
CA THR A 226 18.93 1.79 -3.75
C THR A 226 20.35 2.26 -3.33
N HIS A 227 21.19 2.61 -4.28
CA HIS A 227 22.50 3.24 -4.04
C HIS A 227 22.41 4.76 -3.84
N GLY A 228 21.20 5.35 -3.92
CA GLY A 228 20.97 6.79 -3.80
C GLY A 228 21.31 7.58 -5.07
N VAL A 229 21.45 6.89 -6.19
CA VAL A 229 21.78 7.51 -7.48
C VAL A 229 20.53 7.93 -8.20
N PHE A 230 20.49 9.18 -8.64
CA PHE A 230 19.49 9.67 -9.61
C PHE A 230 19.98 9.30 -11.00
N GLU A 231 19.30 8.36 -11.64
CA GLU A 231 19.59 7.90 -12.99
C GLU A 231 19.34 9.03 -13.99
N GLU A 232 20.41 9.67 -14.48
CA GLU A 232 20.31 10.79 -15.43
C GLU A 232 19.66 10.37 -16.75
N SER A 233 19.90 9.11 -17.15
CA SER A 233 19.38 8.55 -18.40
C SER A 233 18.00 7.93 -18.28
N ILE A 234 17.25 8.18 -17.18
CA ILE A 234 15.97 7.49 -16.93
C ILE A 234 14.97 7.62 -18.10
N SER A 235 14.91 8.78 -18.75
CA SER A 235 14.01 8.99 -19.88
C SER A 235 14.43 8.20 -21.12
N ASP A 236 15.74 8.08 -21.38
CA ASP A 236 16.27 7.28 -22.49
C ASP A 236 16.07 5.79 -22.23
N ILE A 237 16.24 5.35 -20.99
CA ILE A 237 15.94 3.98 -20.54
C ILE A 237 14.46 3.66 -20.81
N CYS A 238 13.55 4.56 -20.41
CA CYS A 238 12.13 4.38 -20.68
C CYS A 238 11.83 4.29 -22.19
N ALA A 239 12.39 5.18 -22.98
CA ALA A 239 12.19 5.19 -24.42
C ALA A 239 12.68 3.88 -25.07
N MET A 240 13.86 3.42 -24.69
CA MET A 240 14.45 2.16 -25.20
C MET A 240 13.54 0.95 -24.92
N VAL A 241 12.97 0.86 -23.72
CA VAL A 241 12.06 -0.23 -23.35
C VAL A 241 10.74 -0.15 -24.13
N HIS A 242 10.19 1.06 -24.28
CA HIS A 242 8.97 1.28 -25.07
C HIS A 242 9.14 0.96 -26.56
N GLU A 243 10.27 1.31 -27.15
CA GLU A 243 10.59 0.97 -28.54
C GLU A 243 10.58 -0.54 -28.78
N ALA A 244 10.98 -1.33 -27.79
CA ALA A 244 10.91 -2.79 -27.82
C ALA A 244 9.51 -3.35 -27.42
N GLY A 245 8.54 -2.48 -27.14
CA GLY A 245 7.18 -2.86 -26.77
C GLY A 245 6.97 -3.26 -25.31
N GLY A 246 8.01 -3.15 -24.47
CA GLY A 246 7.93 -3.37 -23.03
C GLY A 246 7.29 -2.19 -22.28
N GLN A 247 7.01 -2.38 -21.00
CA GLN A 247 6.49 -1.35 -20.10
C GLN A 247 7.53 -1.02 -19.04
N VAL A 248 7.54 0.21 -18.52
CA VAL A 248 8.46 0.65 -17.47
C VAL A 248 7.75 0.73 -16.12
N TYR A 249 8.18 -0.14 -15.22
CA TYR A 249 7.80 -0.12 -13.83
C TYR A 249 8.84 0.64 -13.01
N VAL A 250 8.46 1.74 -12.37
CA VAL A 250 9.33 2.44 -11.43
C VAL A 250 8.92 2.11 -10.00
N ASP A 251 9.81 1.47 -9.26
CA ASP A 251 9.65 1.28 -7.82
C ASP A 251 9.67 2.65 -7.13
N GLY A 252 8.49 3.10 -6.74
CA GLY A 252 8.25 4.36 -6.05
C GLY A 252 7.99 4.19 -4.56
N ALA A 253 8.46 3.10 -3.97
CA ALA A 253 8.31 2.83 -2.53
C ALA A 253 8.77 4.00 -1.67
N ASN A 254 9.79 4.73 -2.11
CA ASN A 254 10.26 5.94 -1.47
C ASN A 254 10.22 7.13 -2.44
N LEU A 255 9.24 8.02 -2.27
CA LEU A 255 9.11 9.26 -3.03
C LEU A 255 9.71 10.49 -2.32
N ASN A 256 10.40 10.33 -1.20
CA ASN A 256 10.86 11.46 -0.39
C ASN A 256 11.69 12.49 -1.16
N ALA A 257 12.45 12.03 -2.15
CA ALA A 257 13.28 12.90 -2.98
C ALA A 257 12.57 13.41 -4.26
N LEU A 258 11.30 13.04 -4.49
CA LEU A 258 10.61 13.33 -5.74
C LEU A 258 9.38 14.22 -5.57
N VAL A 259 8.71 14.18 -4.40
CA VAL A 259 7.43 14.89 -4.21
C VAL A 259 7.59 16.38 -4.49
N GLY A 260 6.84 16.87 -5.49
CA GLY A 260 6.89 18.26 -5.91
C GLY A 260 8.09 18.66 -6.79
N LEU A 261 9.08 17.79 -6.97
CA LEU A 261 10.28 18.03 -7.78
C LEU A 261 10.28 17.22 -9.08
N ALA A 262 9.90 15.95 -9.03
CA ALA A 262 9.83 15.07 -10.19
C ALA A 262 8.57 14.21 -10.17
N LYS A 263 8.03 13.91 -11.35
CA LYS A 263 6.82 13.12 -11.53
C LYS A 263 7.14 11.87 -12.38
N PRO A 264 7.14 10.66 -11.79
CA PRO A 264 7.46 9.43 -12.52
C PRO A 264 6.63 9.22 -13.79
N GLY A 265 5.34 9.50 -13.74
CA GLY A 265 4.45 9.43 -14.89
C GLY A 265 4.77 10.41 -16.03
N LYS A 266 5.70 11.38 -15.82
CA LYS A 266 6.09 12.37 -16.83
C LYS A 266 7.46 12.09 -17.45
N PHE A 267 8.37 11.38 -16.76
CA PHE A 267 9.66 11.04 -17.36
C PHE A 267 9.65 9.69 -18.13
N GLY A 268 8.51 9.01 -18.18
CA GLY A 268 8.34 7.83 -19.02
C GLY A 268 7.94 6.55 -18.27
N ALA A 269 7.77 6.59 -16.96
CA ALA A 269 7.26 5.43 -16.22
C ALA A 269 5.79 5.14 -16.56
N ASP A 270 5.44 3.87 -16.70
CA ASP A 270 4.07 3.42 -16.98
C ASP A 270 3.30 3.05 -15.72
N VAL A 271 4.01 2.55 -14.70
CA VAL A 271 3.44 2.16 -13.41
C VAL A 271 4.44 2.37 -12.29
N SER A 272 3.92 2.74 -11.12
CA SER A 272 4.66 2.72 -9.86
C SER A 272 3.77 2.24 -8.72
N HIS A 273 4.34 1.51 -7.76
CA HIS A 273 3.75 1.44 -6.44
C HIS A 273 4.33 2.53 -5.55
N LEU A 274 3.56 2.92 -4.54
CA LEU A 274 3.95 3.90 -3.54
C LEU A 274 3.85 3.26 -2.17
N ASN A 275 4.63 3.75 -1.20
CA ASN A 275 4.46 3.35 0.19
C ASN A 275 4.07 4.56 1.03
N LEU A 276 2.78 4.68 1.36
CA LEU A 276 2.29 5.83 2.14
C LEU A 276 2.84 5.85 3.57
N HIS A 277 3.30 4.69 4.06
CA HIS A 277 4.01 4.55 5.33
C HIS A 277 5.50 4.93 5.28
N LYS A 278 6.00 5.38 4.14
CA LYS A 278 7.35 5.95 4.00
C LYS A 278 7.29 7.47 3.79
N THR A 279 6.66 7.91 2.72
CA THR A 279 6.67 9.31 2.29
C THR A 279 5.54 10.14 2.89
N PHE A 280 4.39 9.53 3.22
CA PHE A 280 3.16 10.23 3.61
C PHE A 280 2.70 9.93 5.03
N CYS A 281 3.65 9.74 5.93
CA CYS A 281 3.49 9.76 7.39
C CYS A 281 2.63 8.66 8.03
N ILE A 282 2.18 7.61 7.33
CA ILE A 282 1.56 6.48 8.01
C ILE A 282 2.60 5.83 8.93
N PRO A 283 2.33 5.63 10.23
CA PRO A 283 3.24 4.95 11.14
C PRO A 283 3.32 3.47 10.77
N HIS A 284 4.54 2.97 10.57
CA HIS A 284 4.77 1.56 10.19
C HIS A 284 4.91 0.64 11.41
N GLY A 285 5.22 1.19 12.58
CA GLY A 285 5.18 0.51 13.87
C GLY A 285 6.03 -0.76 13.95
N GLY A 286 7.21 -0.76 13.30
CA GLY A 286 8.07 -1.94 13.28
C GLY A 286 7.57 -3.08 12.36
N GLY A 287 6.74 -2.77 11.37
CA GLY A 287 6.17 -3.74 10.41
C GLY A 287 4.64 -3.83 10.47
N GLY A 288 4.01 -2.85 11.11
CA GLY A 288 2.54 -2.73 11.21
C GLY A 288 1.87 -2.37 9.90
N PRO A 289 0.64 -1.84 9.97
CA PRO A 289 -0.21 -1.66 8.79
C PRO A 289 0.48 -0.77 7.75
N GLY A 290 0.35 -1.18 6.49
CA GLY A 290 0.90 -0.47 5.35
C GLY A 290 -0.17 -0.15 4.31
N VAL A 291 0.19 0.72 3.38
CA VAL A 291 -0.57 0.97 2.16
C VAL A 291 0.42 1.12 1.01
N GLY A 292 0.21 0.36 -0.04
CA GLY A 292 1.05 0.34 -1.23
C GLY A 292 0.25 0.66 -2.49
N PRO A 293 -0.25 1.90 -2.67
CA PRO A 293 -1.02 2.26 -3.85
C PRO A 293 -0.26 1.94 -5.13
N VAL A 294 -0.98 1.54 -6.17
CA VAL A 294 -0.44 1.36 -7.51
C VAL A 294 -0.99 2.44 -8.44
N ALA A 295 -0.10 3.25 -9.00
CA ALA A 295 -0.40 4.34 -9.92
C ALA A 295 0.06 3.97 -11.33
N VAL A 296 -0.75 4.27 -12.34
CA VAL A 296 -0.53 3.84 -13.71
C VAL A 296 -0.87 4.91 -14.73
N ARG A 297 -0.28 4.82 -15.93
CA ARG A 297 -0.69 5.58 -17.09
C ARG A 297 -2.01 5.07 -17.66
N ALA A 298 -2.68 5.91 -18.44
CA ALA A 298 -4.04 5.70 -18.95
C ALA A 298 -4.26 4.32 -19.62
N HIS A 299 -3.27 3.82 -20.38
CA HIS A 299 -3.39 2.53 -21.07
C HIS A 299 -3.37 1.31 -20.14
N LEU A 300 -2.85 1.46 -18.93
CA LEU A 300 -2.85 0.42 -17.88
C LEU A 300 -4.03 0.56 -16.90
N ALA A 301 -4.72 1.70 -16.88
CA ALA A 301 -5.83 1.94 -15.97
C ALA A 301 -6.95 0.88 -16.02
N PRO A 302 -7.33 0.32 -17.19
CA PRO A 302 -8.33 -0.76 -17.28
C PRO A 302 -7.96 -2.06 -16.56
N TYR A 303 -6.69 -2.22 -16.17
CA TYR A 303 -6.13 -3.43 -15.56
C TYR A 303 -5.77 -3.24 -14.08
N LEU A 304 -6.16 -2.13 -13.46
CA LEU A 304 -6.04 -1.94 -12.03
C LEU A 304 -6.94 -2.91 -11.25
N PRO A 305 -6.59 -3.26 -10.00
CA PRO A 305 -7.42 -4.12 -9.17
C PRO A 305 -8.85 -3.61 -9.02
N ASN A 306 -9.80 -4.52 -9.02
CA ASN A 306 -11.21 -4.28 -8.70
C ASN A 306 -11.68 -5.24 -7.61
N HIS A 307 -12.95 -5.16 -7.22
CA HIS A 307 -13.47 -6.04 -6.15
C HIS A 307 -14.89 -6.52 -6.49
N PRO A 308 -15.19 -7.83 -6.35
CA PRO A 308 -16.49 -8.39 -6.72
C PRO A 308 -17.64 -7.89 -5.86
N LEU A 309 -17.37 -7.41 -4.64
CA LEU A 309 -18.38 -6.90 -3.70
C LEU A 309 -18.45 -5.36 -3.67
N ASP A 310 -17.63 -4.66 -4.47
CA ASP A 310 -17.63 -3.20 -4.55
C ASP A 310 -17.24 -2.75 -5.96
N SER A 311 -18.24 -2.38 -6.75
CA SER A 311 -18.04 -1.96 -8.15
C SER A 311 -17.40 -0.57 -8.31
N GLU A 312 -17.27 0.20 -7.23
CA GLU A 312 -16.70 1.54 -7.25
C GLU A 312 -15.20 1.57 -6.91
N CYS A 313 -14.62 0.44 -6.47
CA CYS A 313 -13.22 0.42 -6.03
C CYS A 313 -12.20 0.17 -7.15
N GLY A 314 -12.64 0.01 -8.40
CA GLY A 314 -11.74 -0.21 -9.54
C GLY A 314 -12.49 -0.41 -10.85
N PRO A 315 -11.76 -0.58 -11.97
CA PRO A 315 -12.37 -0.73 -13.29
C PRO A 315 -13.12 -2.07 -13.43
N ALA A 316 -14.23 -2.07 -14.14
CA ALA A 316 -15.01 -3.30 -14.41
C ALA A 316 -14.19 -4.40 -15.12
N SER A 317 -13.18 -4.01 -15.89
CA SER A 317 -12.25 -4.91 -16.61
C SER A 317 -11.05 -5.36 -15.76
N GLY A 318 -10.99 -4.97 -14.49
CA GLY A 318 -9.87 -5.30 -13.60
C GLY A 318 -9.70 -6.81 -13.38
N PRO A 319 -8.49 -7.25 -13.02
CA PRO A 319 -8.13 -8.67 -12.90
C PRO A 319 -8.69 -9.35 -11.65
N GLY A 320 -9.35 -8.65 -10.77
CA GLY A 320 -9.76 -9.11 -9.46
C GLY A 320 -9.02 -8.38 -8.32
N PRO A 321 -9.35 -8.70 -7.06
CA PRO A 321 -8.73 -8.07 -5.91
C PRO A 321 -7.33 -8.61 -5.63
N VAL A 322 -6.46 -7.73 -5.13
CA VAL A 322 -5.14 -8.09 -4.57
C VAL A 322 -5.15 -8.06 -3.04
N SER A 323 -6.19 -7.50 -2.43
CA SER A 323 -6.44 -7.54 -0.98
C SER A 323 -7.89 -7.90 -0.67
N ALA A 324 -8.16 -8.32 0.56
CA ALA A 324 -9.49 -8.77 0.97
C ALA A 324 -10.53 -7.64 1.01
N ALA A 325 -10.10 -6.42 1.31
CA ALA A 325 -10.98 -5.25 1.39
C ALA A 325 -10.86 -4.39 0.13
N PRO A 326 -11.96 -3.70 -0.29
CA PRO A 326 -11.99 -2.88 -1.52
C PRO A 326 -10.91 -1.81 -1.59
N PHE A 327 -10.58 -1.20 -0.44
CA PHE A 327 -9.56 -0.15 -0.32
C PHE A 327 -8.43 -0.56 0.66
N GLY A 328 -8.11 -1.85 0.73
CA GLY A 328 -7.01 -2.39 1.54
C GLY A 328 -7.10 -1.96 3.00
N SER A 329 -6.10 -1.25 3.48
CA SER A 329 -6.03 -0.72 4.85
C SER A 329 -6.75 0.62 5.00
N ALA A 330 -8.03 0.70 4.66
CA ALA A 330 -8.80 1.94 4.57
C ALA A 330 -8.79 2.79 5.87
N ALA A 331 -8.74 2.16 7.03
CA ALA A 331 -8.77 2.85 8.32
C ALA A 331 -7.56 3.76 8.58
N ILE A 332 -6.44 3.55 7.89
CA ILE A 332 -5.23 4.39 8.03
C ILE A 332 -5.06 5.42 6.92
N LEU A 333 -5.90 5.42 5.89
CA LEU A 333 -5.87 6.41 4.82
C LEU A 333 -6.15 7.86 5.26
N PRO A 334 -6.89 8.12 6.35
CA PRO A 334 -7.01 9.47 6.87
C PRO A 334 -5.68 10.14 7.24
N ILE A 335 -4.66 9.37 7.62
CA ILE A 335 -3.34 9.89 8.02
C ILE A 335 -2.65 10.59 6.84
N PRO A 336 -2.37 9.93 5.70
CA PRO A 336 -1.77 10.60 4.55
C PRO A 336 -2.68 11.67 3.94
N TRP A 337 -4.00 11.50 4.01
CA TRP A 337 -4.94 12.54 3.58
C TRP A 337 -4.79 13.80 4.43
N MET A 338 -4.73 13.67 5.76
CA MET A 338 -4.52 14.79 6.67
C MET A 338 -3.15 15.44 6.46
N TYR A 339 -2.09 14.63 6.33
CA TYR A 339 -0.74 15.11 6.07
C TYR A 339 -0.68 15.98 4.81
N ILE A 340 -1.15 15.46 3.67
CA ILE A 340 -1.14 16.19 2.39
C ILE A 340 -1.98 17.47 2.52
N ARG A 341 -3.15 17.39 3.15
CA ARG A 341 -4.03 18.54 3.33
C ARG A 341 -3.43 19.64 4.20
N MET A 342 -2.75 19.28 5.29
CA MET A 342 -2.11 20.23 6.20
C MET A 342 -0.86 20.86 5.58
N MET A 343 -0.03 20.07 4.90
CA MET A 343 1.20 20.55 4.26
C MET A 343 0.91 21.42 3.05
N GLY A 344 -0.10 21.05 2.26
CA GLY A 344 -0.35 21.66 0.95
C GLY A 344 0.80 21.46 -0.03
N GLY A 345 0.63 21.88 -1.26
CA GLY A 345 1.68 21.70 -2.30
C GLY A 345 3.03 22.32 -1.92
N ARG A 346 3.01 23.50 -1.32
CA ARG A 346 4.24 24.19 -0.88
C ARG A 346 4.96 23.42 0.22
N GLY A 347 4.25 23.02 1.27
CA GLY A 347 4.86 22.31 2.37
C GLY A 347 5.42 20.92 1.96
N LEU A 348 4.78 20.24 1.02
CA LEU A 348 5.29 19.00 0.45
C LEU A 348 6.62 19.21 -0.28
N VAL A 349 6.74 20.27 -1.08
CA VAL A 349 8.01 20.64 -1.75
C VAL A 349 9.09 20.97 -0.72
N GLU A 350 8.78 21.80 0.28
CA GLU A 350 9.70 22.18 1.35
C GLU A 350 10.18 20.96 2.17
N ALA A 351 9.32 19.97 2.36
CA ALA A 351 9.69 18.72 3.05
C ALA A 351 10.59 17.80 2.21
N THR A 352 10.57 17.96 0.88
CA THR A 352 11.38 17.17 -0.06
C THR A 352 12.76 17.77 -0.26
N SER A 353 12.87 19.10 -0.25
CA SER A 353 14.10 19.89 -0.47
C SER A 353 14.97 19.95 0.77
#